data_0a2517c90ed806f24b189762d460d1c2
#
_entry.id   0a2517c90ed806f24b189762d460d1c2
#
_cell.length_a   1.000
_cell.length_b   1.000
_cell.length_c   1.000
_cell.angle_alpha   90.00
_cell.angle_beta   90.00
_cell.angle_gamma   90.00
#
_symmetry.space_group_name_H-M   'P 1'
#
loop_
_entity.id
_entity.type
_entity.pdbx_description
1 polymer ?
#
loop_
_entity_poly.entity_id
_entity_poly.type
_entity_poly.pdbx_seq_one_letter_code
_entity_poly.pdbx_strand_id
1 'polypeptide(L)'
;CFATKDELTAMAAEQRAMKVQPGYYGRWAPWRDASDDLVRAQLAADQPYVIRLRSPGEGERRVTFTDIIRGEITANDNQNDVVLLKSSANALRLPTYHFAHLIDDHLMRATIVLRGEEWISSVPVHLQLLEANGFEQIPYAHVAPLMKQQGSARRKLSKRKDPEASAEFYIEAGYPRQAILSFLRGLANSRLSYLSVAESLTEPVHLEEAGMAGPLVDLAKLDHVASEWIALMDSEDVLNEVLAWAARYDTDLAAALEPDRDLAIRALDIERKGVENPRK
;
A
#
# COMPACT_ATOMS: atom_id res chain seq x y z
N CYS A 1 21.63 12.83 -17.85
CA CYS A 1 20.83 14.05 -18.11
C CYS A 1 21.24 15.14 -17.12
N PHE A 2 21.61 16.30 -17.63
CA PHE A 2 22.07 17.47 -16.87
C PHE A 2 21.01 18.58 -16.77
N ALA A 3 19.76 18.30 -17.21
CA ALA A 3 18.70 19.29 -17.11
C ALA A 3 18.50 19.78 -15.69
N THR A 4 18.49 21.10 -15.52
CA THR A 4 18.29 21.78 -14.25
C THR A 4 16.83 21.74 -13.82
N LYS A 5 16.57 22.05 -12.53
CA LYS A 5 15.22 22.14 -12.02
C LYS A 5 14.40 23.23 -12.72
N ASP A 6 15.04 24.35 -13.06
CA ASP A 6 14.37 25.48 -13.71
C ASP A 6 13.98 25.12 -15.15
N GLU A 7 14.88 24.48 -15.91
CA GLU A 7 14.57 23.97 -17.25
C GLU A 7 13.42 22.95 -17.22
N LEU A 8 13.43 22.01 -16.29
CA LEU A 8 12.36 21.03 -16.14
C LEU A 8 11.01 21.70 -15.76
N THR A 9 11.05 22.74 -14.94
CA THR A 9 9.87 23.51 -14.55
C THR A 9 9.30 24.28 -15.73
N ALA A 10 10.15 24.93 -16.52
CA ALA A 10 9.76 25.65 -17.74
C ALA A 10 9.14 24.70 -18.77
N MET A 11 9.79 23.55 -19.01
CA MET A 11 9.26 22.51 -19.90
C MET A 11 7.88 22.02 -19.48
N ALA A 12 7.70 21.74 -18.18
CA ALA A 12 6.41 21.29 -17.67
C ALA A 12 5.31 22.35 -17.80
N ALA A 13 5.66 23.65 -17.69
CA ALA A 13 4.73 24.75 -17.90
C ALA A 13 4.31 24.85 -19.38
N GLU A 14 5.27 24.73 -20.31
CA GLU A 14 4.99 24.71 -21.76
C GLU A 14 4.08 23.53 -22.13
N GLN A 15 4.42 22.32 -21.65
CA GLN A 15 3.61 21.11 -21.90
C GLN A 15 2.16 21.27 -21.41
N ARG A 16 1.96 21.84 -20.21
CA ARG A 16 0.60 22.13 -19.69
C ARG A 16 -0.14 23.14 -20.56
N ALA A 17 0.54 24.22 -21.01
CA ALA A 17 -0.05 25.21 -21.89
C ALA A 17 -0.51 24.60 -23.22
N MET A 18 0.25 23.61 -23.72
CA MET A 18 -0.07 22.84 -24.92
C MET A 18 -1.04 21.68 -24.69
N LYS A 19 -1.51 21.48 -23.44
CA LYS A 19 -2.39 20.37 -23.04
C LYS A 19 -1.82 18.98 -23.34
N VAL A 20 -0.51 18.84 -23.30
CA VAL A 20 0.17 17.54 -23.36
C VAL A 20 0.66 17.13 -21.99
N GLN A 21 0.83 15.83 -21.79
CA GLN A 21 1.26 15.30 -20.50
C GLN A 21 2.68 15.79 -20.15
N PRO A 22 2.91 16.38 -18.97
CA PRO A 22 4.24 16.77 -18.55
C PRO A 22 5.17 15.55 -18.40
N GLY A 23 6.40 15.68 -18.91
CA GLY A 23 7.38 14.61 -18.84
C GLY A 23 8.66 14.96 -19.65
N TYR A 24 9.65 14.09 -19.54
CA TYR A 24 10.92 14.23 -20.24
C TYR A 24 10.95 13.27 -21.44
N TYR A 25 10.52 13.74 -22.61
CA TYR A 25 10.39 12.94 -23.83
C TYR A 25 10.35 13.82 -25.09
N GLY A 26 10.62 13.22 -26.23
CA GLY A 26 10.59 13.89 -27.53
C GLY A 26 11.42 15.19 -27.54
N ARG A 27 10.84 16.29 -28.06
CA ARG A 27 11.52 17.60 -28.11
C ARG A 27 11.83 18.21 -26.72
N TRP A 28 11.18 17.73 -25.68
CA TRP A 28 11.43 18.14 -24.28
C TRP A 28 12.46 17.26 -23.58
N ALA A 29 13.24 16.47 -24.32
CA ALA A 29 14.29 15.63 -23.76
C ALA A 29 15.65 15.98 -24.42
N PRO A 30 16.18 17.20 -24.29
CA PRO A 30 17.37 17.66 -25.04
C PRO A 30 18.62 16.83 -24.75
N TRP A 31 18.74 16.21 -23.55
CA TRP A 31 19.88 15.36 -23.21
C TRP A 31 19.74 13.92 -23.71
N ARG A 32 18.58 13.54 -24.24
CA ARG A 32 18.33 12.17 -24.73
C ARG A 32 19.26 11.78 -25.89
N ASP A 33 19.48 12.73 -26.81
CA ASP A 33 20.27 12.54 -28.02
C ASP A 33 21.48 13.49 -28.07
N ALA A 34 21.91 13.96 -26.87
CA ALA A 34 23.12 14.78 -26.75
C ALA A 34 24.36 13.99 -27.18
N SER A 35 25.29 14.68 -27.88
CA SER A 35 26.53 14.04 -28.31
C SER A 35 27.40 13.63 -27.11
N ASP A 36 28.20 12.59 -27.33
CA ASP A 36 29.16 12.12 -26.33
C ASP A 36 30.11 13.24 -25.87
N ASP A 37 30.54 14.10 -26.80
CA ASP A 37 31.45 15.21 -26.46
C ASP A 37 30.78 16.23 -25.54
N LEU A 38 29.50 16.54 -25.78
CA LEU A 38 28.73 17.41 -24.88
C LEU A 38 28.57 16.78 -23.50
N VAL A 39 28.24 15.51 -23.44
CA VAL A 39 28.10 14.75 -22.15
C VAL A 39 29.43 14.73 -21.39
N ARG A 40 30.55 14.44 -22.08
CA ARG A 40 31.89 14.45 -21.49
C ARG A 40 32.29 15.82 -20.98
N ALA A 41 31.99 16.89 -21.73
CA ALA A 41 32.26 18.25 -21.31
C ALA A 41 31.53 18.61 -19.99
N GLN A 42 30.25 18.20 -19.85
CA GLN A 42 29.48 18.42 -18.62
C GLN A 42 30.04 17.61 -17.45
N LEU A 43 30.43 16.36 -17.68
CA LEU A 43 31.08 15.53 -16.67
C LEU A 43 32.42 16.12 -16.22
N ALA A 44 33.25 16.62 -17.15
CA ALA A 44 34.52 17.26 -16.85
C ALA A 44 34.36 18.58 -16.09
N ALA A 45 33.22 19.27 -16.27
CA ALA A 45 32.83 20.47 -15.53
C ALA A 45 32.14 20.16 -14.17
N ASP A 46 32.12 18.90 -13.76
CA ASP A 46 31.47 18.41 -12.52
C ASP A 46 30.01 18.85 -12.38
N GLN A 47 29.29 18.96 -13.51
CA GLN A 47 27.89 19.34 -13.46
C GLN A 47 27.01 18.21 -12.89
N PRO A 48 26.08 18.53 -11.96
CA PRO A 48 25.16 17.55 -11.43
C PRO A 48 24.30 16.92 -12.50
N TYR A 49 24.09 15.60 -12.42
CA TYR A 49 23.27 14.86 -13.36
C TYR A 49 22.43 13.78 -12.69
N VAL A 50 21.37 13.37 -13.38
CA VAL A 50 20.55 12.19 -13.04
C VAL A 50 20.71 11.13 -14.14
N ILE A 51 20.48 9.86 -13.80
CA ILE A 51 20.34 8.80 -14.80
C ILE A 51 18.86 8.57 -15.06
N ARG A 52 18.49 8.57 -16.35
CA ARG A 52 17.11 8.35 -16.81
C ARG A 52 17.01 7.06 -17.62
N LEU A 53 15.82 6.47 -17.60
CA LEU A 53 15.42 5.48 -18.60
C LEU A 53 15.42 6.18 -19.97
N ARG A 54 15.94 5.52 -20.99
CA ARG A 54 15.67 5.88 -22.38
C ARG A 54 14.45 5.07 -22.82
N SER A 55 13.27 5.62 -22.60
CA SER A 55 12.02 4.92 -22.89
C SER A 55 11.92 4.57 -24.38
N PRO A 56 11.67 3.31 -24.75
CA PRO A 56 11.41 2.93 -26.14
C PRO A 56 9.96 3.20 -26.55
N GLY A 57 9.12 3.65 -25.60
CA GLY A 57 7.68 3.78 -25.81
C GLY A 57 7.26 5.00 -26.59
N GLU A 58 6.09 4.89 -27.20
CA GLU A 58 5.40 5.95 -27.91
C GLU A 58 4.06 6.22 -27.24
N GLY A 59 3.71 7.50 -27.03
CA GLY A 59 2.55 7.88 -26.23
C GLY A 59 1.19 7.39 -26.74
N GLU A 60 1.07 7.09 -28.02
CA GLU A 60 -0.16 6.54 -28.65
C GLU A 60 -0.20 5.01 -28.66
N ARG A 61 0.95 4.36 -28.46
CA ARG A 61 1.04 2.90 -28.38
C ARG A 61 0.34 2.41 -27.12
N ARG A 62 -0.37 1.28 -27.26
CA ARG A 62 -1.02 0.60 -26.13
C ARG A 62 -0.20 -0.60 -25.71
N VAL A 63 -0.11 -0.81 -24.41
CA VAL A 63 0.47 -2.01 -23.81
C VAL A 63 -0.58 -2.73 -22.97
N THR A 64 -0.57 -4.05 -23.04
CA THR A 64 -1.51 -4.90 -22.30
C THR A 64 -0.74 -5.77 -21.33
N PHE A 65 -1.26 -5.91 -20.12
CA PHE A 65 -0.73 -6.78 -19.08
C PHE A 65 -1.85 -7.39 -18.28
N THR A 66 -1.56 -8.52 -17.63
CA THR A 66 -2.53 -9.22 -16.78
C THR A 66 -2.33 -8.86 -15.32
N ASP A 67 -3.44 -8.54 -14.66
CA ASP A 67 -3.54 -8.34 -13.22
C ASP A 67 -4.39 -9.45 -12.60
N ILE A 68 -3.95 -10.04 -11.49
CA ILE A 68 -4.65 -11.18 -10.88
C ILE A 68 -6.06 -10.80 -10.44
N ILE A 69 -6.25 -9.57 -9.92
CA ILE A 69 -7.54 -9.10 -9.39
C ILE A 69 -8.42 -8.54 -10.51
N ARG A 70 -7.81 -7.84 -11.48
CA ARG A 70 -8.53 -7.02 -12.46
C ARG A 70 -8.60 -7.63 -13.87
N GLY A 71 -7.93 -8.75 -14.06
CA GLY A 71 -7.84 -9.38 -15.37
C GLY A 71 -6.91 -8.62 -16.32
N GLU A 72 -7.26 -8.60 -17.60
CA GLU A 72 -6.47 -7.91 -18.62
C GLU A 72 -6.67 -6.39 -18.55
N ILE A 73 -5.56 -5.66 -18.46
CA ILE A 73 -5.53 -4.20 -18.42
C ILE A 73 -4.76 -3.68 -19.63
N THR A 74 -5.36 -2.76 -20.39
CA THR A 74 -4.71 -2.07 -21.48
C THR A 74 -4.49 -0.61 -21.12
N ALA A 75 -3.23 -0.16 -21.12
CA ALA A 75 -2.82 1.20 -20.78
C ALA A 75 -2.05 1.86 -21.93
N ASN A 76 -1.87 3.18 -21.87
CA ASN A 76 -0.93 3.86 -22.76
C ASN A 76 0.50 3.47 -22.41
N ASP A 77 1.32 3.27 -23.44
CA ASP A 77 2.75 3.01 -23.23
C ASP A 77 3.44 4.22 -22.57
N ASN A 78 4.53 3.94 -21.88
CA ASN A 78 5.33 5.02 -21.31
C ASN A 78 6.27 5.61 -22.36
N GLN A 79 6.16 6.90 -22.60
CA GLN A 79 7.10 7.66 -23.44
C GLN A 79 8.10 8.49 -22.61
N ASN A 80 7.88 8.59 -21.28
CA ASN A 80 8.67 9.45 -20.42
C ASN A 80 9.97 8.77 -20.00
N ASP A 81 11.09 9.46 -20.18
CA ASP A 81 12.39 9.04 -19.67
C ASP A 81 12.45 9.31 -18.15
N VAL A 82 11.84 8.42 -17.38
CA VAL A 82 11.79 8.54 -15.91
C VAL A 82 13.19 8.51 -15.29
N VAL A 83 13.37 9.23 -14.19
CA VAL A 83 14.64 9.20 -13.45
C VAL A 83 14.79 7.85 -12.78
N LEU A 84 15.92 7.19 -13.00
CA LEU A 84 16.30 5.93 -12.36
C LEU A 84 17.17 6.13 -11.13
N LEU A 85 18.21 6.98 -11.25
CA LEU A 85 19.08 7.36 -10.14
C LEU A 85 18.98 8.85 -9.88
N LYS A 86 18.88 9.21 -8.61
CA LYS A 86 18.86 10.60 -8.15
C LYS A 86 20.15 11.34 -8.49
N SER A 87 20.14 12.67 -8.33
CA SER A 87 21.26 13.55 -8.71
C SER A 87 22.60 13.11 -8.11
N SER A 88 23.64 13.22 -8.93
CA SER A 88 25.04 13.02 -8.53
C SER A 88 25.53 13.99 -7.46
N ALA A 89 24.83 15.12 -7.27
CA ALA A 89 25.09 16.05 -6.16
C ALA A 89 24.66 15.51 -4.79
N ASN A 90 23.84 14.46 -4.74
CA ASN A 90 23.46 13.84 -3.47
C ASN A 90 24.55 12.87 -3.02
N ALA A 91 24.93 12.93 -1.74
CA ALA A 91 25.93 12.05 -1.13
C ALA A 91 25.59 10.56 -1.34
N LEU A 92 24.30 10.23 -1.24
CA LEU A 92 23.77 8.91 -1.56
C LEU A 92 22.99 8.98 -2.89
N ARG A 93 23.55 8.42 -3.96
CA ARG A 93 22.90 8.31 -5.27
C ARG A 93 21.86 7.19 -5.26
N LEU A 94 20.81 7.38 -4.46
CA LEU A 94 19.77 6.39 -4.32
C LEU A 94 18.95 6.25 -5.61
N PRO A 95 18.54 5.02 -5.96
CA PRO A 95 17.59 4.79 -7.04
C PRO A 95 16.24 5.46 -6.71
N THR A 96 15.46 5.76 -7.73
CA THR A 96 14.05 6.10 -7.56
C THR A 96 13.23 4.83 -7.38
N TYR A 97 11.99 4.99 -6.90
CA TYR A 97 11.10 3.86 -6.65
C TYR A 97 10.95 2.92 -7.86
N HIS A 98 10.77 3.47 -9.07
CA HIS A 98 10.58 2.65 -10.27
C HIS A 98 11.74 1.69 -10.55
N PHE A 99 12.96 2.11 -10.27
CA PHE A 99 14.14 1.28 -10.49
C PHE A 99 14.44 0.39 -9.28
N ALA A 100 14.34 0.95 -8.06
CA ALA A 100 14.63 0.21 -6.82
C ALA A 100 13.74 -1.02 -6.68
N HIS A 101 12.41 -0.82 -6.78
CA HIS A 101 11.45 -1.91 -6.61
C HIS A 101 11.68 -3.06 -7.59
N LEU A 102 12.02 -2.77 -8.85
CA LEU A 102 12.28 -3.79 -9.86
C LEU A 102 13.51 -4.64 -9.53
N ILE A 103 14.59 -3.98 -9.11
CA ILE A 103 15.85 -4.65 -8.73
C ILE A 103 15.64 -5.47 -7.44
N ASP A 104 14.96 -4.88 -6.45
CA ASP A 104 14.68 -5.55 -5.17
C ASP A 104 13.78 -6.77 -5.37
N ASP A 105 12.70 -6.64 -6.15
CA ASP A 105 11.80 -7.76 -6.46
C ASP A 105 12.53 -8.91 -7.15
N HIS A 106 13.41 -8.60 -8.12
CA HIS A 106 14.22 -9.60 -8.80
C HIS A 106 15.20 -10.29 -7.86
N LEU A 107 15.98 -9.53 -7.09
CA LEU A 107 17.00 -10.08 -6.18
C LEU A 107 16.38 -10.83 -4.99
N MET A 108 15.25 -10.36 -4.47
CA MET A 108 14.49 -11.00 -3.39
C MET A 108 13.62 -12.16 -3.89
N ARG A 109 13.58 -12.40 -5.21
CA ARG A 109 12.77 -13.45 -5.83
C ARG A 109 11.29 -13.32 -5.48
N ALA A 110 10.77 -12.08 -5.54
CA ALA A 110 9.34 -11.85 -5.36
C ALA A 110 8.55 -12.65 -6.41
N THR A 111 7.48 -13.30 -5.96
CA THR A 111 6.62 -14.14 -6.81
C THR A 111 5.37 -13.41 -7.28
N ILE A 112 5.04 -12.28 -6.66
CA ILE A 112 3.89 -11.45 -6.98
C ILE A 112 4.13 -10.01 -6.50
N VAL A 113 3.66 -9.02 -7.27
CA VAL A 113 3.61 -7.61 -6.86
C VAL A 113 2.21 -7.27 -6.39
N LEU A 114 1.98 -7.28 -5.08
CA LEU A 114 0.73 -6.88 -4.46
C LEU A 114 0.82 -5.44 -3.95
N ARG A 115 -0.01 -4.53 -4.51
CA ARG A 115 0.04 -3.10 -4.16
C ARG A 115 -1.28 -2.39 -4.46
N GLY A 116 -1.40 -1.12 -4.08
CA GLY A 116 -2.60 -0.31 -4.36
C GLY A 116 -2.78 0.01 -5.84
N GLU A 117 -4.03 0.16 -6.28
CA GLU A 117 -4.41 0.43 -7.68
C GLU A 117 -3.84 1.74 -8.25
N GLU A 118 -3.44 2.68 -7.39
CA GLU A 118 -2.76 3.91 -7.80
C GLU A 118 -1.46 3.68 -8.59
N TRP A 119 -0.89 2.48 -8.51
CA TRP A 119 0.33 2.09 -9.21
C TRP A 119 0.08 1.45 -10.58
N ILE A 120 -1.17 1.20 -10.97
CA ILE A 120 -1.52 0.62 -12.29
C ILE A 120 -0.91 1.48 -13.42
N SER A 121 -1.01 2.80 -13.31
CA SER A 121 -0.46 3.73 -14.31
C SER A 121 1.07 3.68 -14.46
N SER A 122 1.77 3.09 -13.51
CA SER A 122 3.23 2.92 -13.54
C SER A 122 3.68 1.58 -14.16
N VAL A 123 2.76 0.64 -14.38
CA VAL A 123 3.10 -0.68 -14.93
C VAL A 123 3.81 -0.57 -16.30
N PRO A 124 3.40 0.29 -17.25
CA PRO A 124 4.12 0.42 -18.52
C PRO A 124 5.61 0.78 -18.36
N VAL A 125 5.94 1.65 -17.38
CA VAL A 125 7.35 1.95 -17.03
C VAL A 125 8.06 0.71 -16.51
N HIS A 126 7.41 -0.06 -15.65
CA HIS A 126 8.00 -1.26 -15.06
C HIS A 126 8.24 -2.35 -16.10
N LEU A 127 7.32 -2.53 -17.05
CA LEU A 127 7.50 -3.48 -18.16
C LEU A 127 8.72 -3.12 -19.01
N GLN A 128 8.91 -1.83 -19.36
CA GLN A 128 10.10 -1.37 -20.06
C GLN A 128 11.40 -1.60 -19.29
N LEU A 129 11.36 -1.41 -17.96
CA LEU A 129 12.51 -1.64 -17.10
C LEU A 129 12.83 -3.15 -16.95
N LEU A 130 11.82 -4.02 -16.87
CA LEU A 130 12.00 -5.48 -16.89
C LEU A 130 12.69 -5.92 -18.18
N GLU A 131 12.17 -5.47 -19.32
CA GLU A 131 12.75 -5.77 -20.65
C GLU A 131 14.20 -5.26 -20.77
N ALA A 132 14.46 -4.01 -20.37
CA ALA A 132 15.80 -3.41 -20.44
C ALA A 132 16.84 -4.12 -19.56
N ASN A 133 16.41 -4.78 -18.48
CA ASN A 133 17.29 -5.55 -17.58
C ASN A 133 17.30 -7.06 -17.88
N GLY A 134 16.49 -7.53 -18.83
CA GLY A 134 16.36 -8.96 -19.14
C GLY A 134 15.72 -9.75 -18.00
N PHE A 135 14.88 -9.12 -17.20
CA PHE A 135 14.18 -9.77 -16.09
C PHE A 135 12.81 -10.29 -16.55
N GLU A 136 12.42 -11.44 -15.98
CA GLU A 136 11.10 -11.99 -16.22
C GLU A 136 10.03 -11.14 -15.53
N GLN A 137 8.89 -11.02 -16.19
CA GLN A 137 7.73 -10.35 -15.59
C GLN A 137 7.11 -11.26 -14.53
N ILE A 138 6.93 -10.71 -13.33
CA ILE A 138 6.16 -11.33 -12.26
C ILE A 138 4.72 -10.83 -12.26
N PRO A 139 3.74 -11.64 -11.79
CA PRO A 139 2.34 -11.26 -11.75
C PRO A 139 2.09 -10.01 -10.91
N TYR A 140 1.15 -9.17 -11.36
CA TYR A 140 0.64 -8.02 -10.59
C TYR A 140 -0.71 -8.33 -9.97
N ALA A 141 -0.95 -7.76 -8.78
CA ALA A 141 -2.24 -7.75 -8.12
C ALA A 141 -2.48 -6.36 -7.51
N HIS A 142 -3.39 -5.58 -8.10
CA HIS A 142 -3.67 -4.22 -7.66
C HIS A 142 -4.96 -4.17 -6.87
N VAL A 143 -4.83 -4.00 -5.54
CA VAL A 143 -5.96 -3.91 -4.61
C VAL A 143 -6.61 -2.52 -4.63
N ALA A 144 -7.92 -2.50 -4.45
CA ALA A 144 -8.67 -1.25 -4.27
C ALA A 144 -8.34 -0.61 -2.91
N PRO A 145 -8.38 0.73 -2.79
CA PRO A 145 -8.12 1.43 -1.55
C PRO A 145 -9.25 1.21 -0.54
N LEU A 146 -8.93 1.21 0.73
CA LEU A 146 -9.92 1.27 1.79
C LEU A 146 -10.67 2.61 1.73
N MET A 147 -12.00 2.56 1.87
CA MET A 147 -12.87 3.71 1.77
C MET A 147 -13.53 4.03 3.11
N LYS A 148 -13.88 5.29 3.30
CA LYS A 148 -14.66 5.79 4.44
C LYS A 148 -15.91 6.48 3.94
N GLN A 149 -17.02 6.28 4.66
CA GLN A 149 -18.27 7.04 4.43
C GLN A 149 -18.11 8.46 4.97
N GLN A 150 -18.45 9.45 4.15
CA GLN A 150 -18.49 10.86 4.54
C GLN A 150 -19.80 11.49 4.06
N GLY A 151 -20.81 11.53 4.94
CA GLY A 151 -22.17 11.88 4.54
C GLY A 151 -22.71 10.87 3.52
N SER A 152 -23.19 11.33 2.38
CA SER A 152 -23.66 10.49 1.27
C SER A 152 -22.55 10.00 0.34
N ALA A 153 -21.33 10.53 0.45
CA ALA A 153 -20.22 10.20 -0.43
C ALA A 153 -19.23 9.19 0.21
N ARG A 154 -18.51 8.47 -0.65
CA ARG A 154 -17.40 7.62 -0.24
C ARG A 154 -16.08 8.28 -0.65
N ARG A 155 -15.09 8.26 0.22
CA ARG A 155 -13.75 8.72 -0.08
C ARG A 155 -12.68 7.72 0.36
N LYS A 156 -11.51 7.78 -0.26
CA LYS A 156 -10.34 7.00 0.16
C LYS A 156 -9.97 7.35 1.60
N LEU A 157 -9.67 6.32 2.40
CA LEU A 157 -9.13 6.47 3.74
C LEU A 157 -7.77 7.17 3.70
N SER A 158 -7.52 8.10 4.60
CA SER A 158 -6.34 8.97 4.57
C SER A 158 -5.59 8.96 5.89
N LYS A 159 -4.33 8.55 5.89
CA LYS A 159 -3.45 8.58 7.07
C LYS A 159 -3.36 9.94 7.77
N ARG A 160 -3.63 11.04 7.05
CA ARG A 160 -3.55 12.40 7.62
C ARG A 160 -4.85 12.87 8.27
N LYS A 161 -5.99 12.23 7.93
CA LYS A 161 -7.32 12.70 8.35
C LYS A 161 -8.08 11.67 9.18
N ASP A 162 -7.72 10.40 9.05
CA ASP A 162 -8.48 9.29 9.60
C ASP A 162 -7.57 8.46 10.51
N PRO A 163 -7.77 8.51 11.84
CA PRO A 163 -6.97 7.71 12.78
C PRO A 163 -7.00 6.21 12.45
N GLU A 164 -8.14 5.70 12.01
CA GLU A 164 -8.36 4.32 11.61
C GLU A 164 -7.58 3.89 10.34
N ALA A 165 -6.84 4.79 9.73
CA ALA A 165 -5.87 4.46 8.68
C ALA A 165 -4.51 4.02 9.24
N SER A 166 -4.31 4.09 10.55
CA SER A 166 -3.11 3.63 11.26
C SER A 166 -3.39 2.34 12.00
N ALA A 167 -2.43 1.41 12.00
CA ALA A 167 -2.50 0.20 12.81
C ALA A 167 -2.50 0.52 14.32
N GLU A 168 -1.81 1.59 14.73
CA GLU A 168 -1.76 2.05 16.12
C GLU A 168 -3.13 2.36 16.69
N PHE A 169 -4.02 2.96 15.90
CA PHE A 169 -5.39 3.23 16.32
C PHE A 169 -6.10 1.99 16.89
N TYR A 170 -5.97 0.85 16.20
CA TYR A 170 -6.62 -0.38 16.63
C TYR A 170 -5.94 -1.00 17.86
N ILE A 171 -4.62 -0.88 17.95
CA ILE A 171 -3.84 -1.39 19.09
C ILE A 171 -4.13 -0.56 20.35
N GLU A 172 -4.16 0.76 20.24
CA GLU A 172 -4.49 1.67 21.33
C GLU A 172 -5.94 1.52 21.79
N ALA A 173 -6.86 1.26 20.87
CA ALA A 173 -8.26 0.98 21.18
C ALA A 173 -8.49 -0.42 21.80
N GLY A 174 -7.46 -1.27 21.91
CA GLY A 174 -7.54 -2.57 22.55
C GLY A 174 -8.21 -3.67 21.71
N TYR A 175 -8.30 -3.51 20.40
CA TYR A 175 -8.86 -4.58 19.56
C TYR A 175 -7.95 -5.81 19.53
N PRO A 176 -8.48 -7.02 19.72
CA PRO A 176 -7.72 -8.26 19.57
C PRO A 176 -7.14 -8.38 18.16
N ARG A 177 -5.87 -8.80 18.07
CA ARG A 177 -5.17 -8.96 16.80
C ARG A 177 -5.94 -9.84 15.80
N GLN A 178 -6.52 -10.94 16.28
CA GLN A 178 -7.26 -11.89 15.46
C GLN A 178 -8.53 -11.29 14.88
N ALA A 179 -9.22 -10.45 15.65
CA ALA A 179 -10.39 -9.71 15.17
C ALA A 179 -10.01 -8.71 14.06
N ILE A 180 -8.92 -7.96 14.25
CA ILE A 180 -8.41 -7.04 13.20
C ILE A 180 -8.06 -7.82 11.93
N LEU A 181 -7.33 -8.93 12.05
CA LEU A 181 -6.96 -9.76 10.89
C LEU A 181 -8.19 -10.32 10.17
N SER A 182 -9.16 -10.89 10.89
CA SER A 182 -10.40 -11.40 10.30
C SER A 182 -11.18 -10.28 9.60
N PHE A 183 -11.32 -9.12 10.24
CA PHE A 183 -11.96 -7.96 9.64
C PHE A 183 -11.29 -7.51 8.34
N LEU A 184 -9.95 -7.35 8.34
CA LEU A 184 -9.19 -6.97 7.14
C LEU A 184 -9.29 -8.01 6.01
N ARG A 185 -9.29 -9.29 6.36
CA ARG A 185 -9.50 -10.39 5.40
C ARG A 185 -10.89 -10.31 4.76
N GLY A 186 -11.92 -10.01 5.55
CA GLY A 186 -13.28 -9.77 5.06
C GLY A 186 -13.41 -8.52 4.19
N LEU A 187 -12.57 -7.49 4.39
CA LEU A 187 -12.49 -6.33 3.49
C LEU A 187 -11.79 -6.68 2.17
N ALA A 188 -10.76 -7.51 2.21
CA ALA A 188 -10.03 -7.95 1.02
C ALA A 188 -10.89 -8.89 0.14
N ASN A 189 -11.62 -9.81 0.76
CA ASN A 189 -12.51 -10.74 0.09
C ASN A 189 -13.82 -10.88 0.87
N SER A 190 -14.93 -10.43 0.27
CA SER A 190 -16.24 -10.43 0.93
C SER A 190 -16.73 -11.82 1.34
N ARG A 191 -16.31 -12.90 0.67
CA ARG A 191 -16.62 -14.29 1.06
C ARG A 191 -16.15 -14.56 2.49
N LEU A 192 -14.96 -14.10 2.85
CA LEU A 192 -14.38 -14.30 4.18
C LEU A 192 -15.14 -13.55 5.27
N SER A 193 -15.91 -12.52 4.93
CA SER A 193 -16.70 -11.77 5.90
C SER A 193 -17.98 -12.46 6.37
N TYR A 194 -18.34 -13.61 5.76
CA TYR A 194 -19.47 -14.43 6.15
C TYR A 194 -19.06 -15.64 7.02
N LEU A 195 -17.76 -15.85 7.18
CA LEU A 195 -17.21 -16.90 8.03
C LEU A 195 -17.09 -16.41 9.47
N SER A 196 -17.09 -17.34 10.42
CA SER A 196 -16.69 -17.04 11.79
C SER A 196 -15.24 -16.52 11.83
N VAL A 197 -14.86 -15.84 12.90
CA VAL A 197 -13.49 -15.32 13.04
C VAL A 197 -12.46 -16.45 12.92
N ALA A 198 -12.69 -17.57 13.58
CA ALA A 198 -11.79 -18.72 13.57
C ALA A 198 -11.64 -19.32 12.15
N GLU A 199 -12.74 -19.53 11.43
CA GLU A 199 -12.73 -20.02 10.06
C GLU A 199 -12.06 -19.01 9.13
N SER A 200 -12.40 -17.73 9.23
CA SER A 200 -11.80 -16.66 8.42
C SER A 200 -10.29 -16.63 8.53
N LEU A 201 -9.72 -16.87 9.71
CA LEU A 201 -8.26 -16.83 9.93
C LEU A 201 -7.50 -17.99 9.27
N THR A 202 -8.16 -19.13 9.06
CA THR A 202 -7.54 -20.35 8.49
C THR A 202 -7.81 -20.52 7.01
N GLU A 203 -8.90 -19.94 6.50
CA GLU A 203 -9.28 -20.05 5.09
C GLU A 203 -8.28 -19.32 4.18
N PRO A 204 -7.84 -19.86 3.05
CA PRO A 204 -6.96 -19.18 2.12
C PRO A 204 -7.54 -17.85 1.58
N VAL A 205 -6.69 -16.85 1.39
CA VAL A 205 -7.05 -15.63 0.67
C VAL A 205 -6.70 -15.80 -0.79
N HIS A 206 -7.71 -15.91 -1.64
CA HIS A 206 -7.55 -15.98 -3.09
C HIS A 206 -7.60 -14.55 -3.65
N LEU A 207 -6.50 -14.08 -4.24
CA LEU A 207 -6.39 -12.70 -4.75
C LEU A 207 -7.34 -12.44 -5.93
N GLU A 208 -7.60 -13.45 -6.75
CA GLU A 208 -8.55 -13.41 -7.86
C GLU A 208 -10.01 -13.16 -7.42
N GLU A 209 -10.32 -13.41 -6.15
CA GLU A 209 -11.63 -13.14 -5.56
C GLU A 209 -11.68 -11.77 -4.83
N ALA A 210 -10.59 -11.01 -4.83
CA ALA A 210 -10.56 -9.71 -4.19
C ALA A 210 -11.48 -8.71 -4.90
N GLY A 211 -12.16 -7.87 -4.11
CA GLY A 211 -13.07 -6.86 -4.65
C GLY A 211 -12.36 -5.77 -5.45
N MET A 212 -12.86 -5.46 -6.66
CA MET A 212 -12.37 -4.34 -7.46
C MET A 212 -12.82 -2.98 -6.93
N ALA A 213 -13.91 -2.94 -6.17
CA ALA A 213 -14.40 -1.71 -5.53
C ALA A 213 -13.80 -1.56 -4.13
N GLY A 214 -13.40 -0.34 -3.77
CA GLY A 214 -12.85 -0.07 -2.45
C GLY A 214 -13.87 -0.39 -1.33
N PRO A 215 -13.55 -1.32 -0.41
CA PRO A 215 -14.42 -1.68 0.70
C PRO A 215 -14.50 -0.54 1.71
N LEU A 216 -15.67 -0.40 2.36
CA LEU A 216 -15.86 0.54 3.45
C LEU A 216 -15.28 -0.01 4.75
N VAL A 217 -14.48 0.79 5.43
CA VAL A 217 -14.07 0.53 6.82
C VAL A 217 -15.22 0.91 7.74
N ASP A 218 -15.87 -0.09 8.30
CA ASP A 218 -16.98 0.03 9.24
C ASP A 218 -16.51 -0.47 10.62
N LEU A 219 -16.30 0.45 11.56
CA LEU A 219 -15.83 0.11 12.90
C LEU A 219 -16.89 -0.65 13.71
N ALA A 220 -18.19 -0.42 13.48
CA ALA A 220 -19.23 -1.20 14.15
C ALA A 220 -19.17 -2.68 13.76
N LYS A 221 -18.80 -2.97 12.49
CA LYS A 221 -18.54 -4.36 12.06
C LYS A 221 -17.30 -4.93 12.77
N LEU A 222 -16.23 -4.14 12.93
CA LEU A 222 -15.05 -4.57 13.67
C LEU A 222 -15.39 -4.85 15.14
N ASP A 223 -16.20 -4.01 15.80
CA ASP A 223 -16.67 -4.23 17.16
C ASP A 223 -17.39 -5.58 17.30
N HIS A 224 -18.24 -5.90 16.33
CA HIS A 224 -18.94 -7.20 16.29
C HIS A 224 -17.94 -8.37 16.15
N VAL A 225 -16.99 -8.27 15.21
CA VAL A 225 -15.95 -9.30 15.00
C VAL A 225 -15.07 -9.45 16.24
N ALA A 226 -14.74 -8.35 16.93
CA ALA A 226 -13.97 -8.39 18.18
C ALA A 226 -14.75 -9.07 19.30
N SER A 227 -16.05 -8.77 19.43
CA SER A 227 -16.92 -9.42 20.42
C SER A 227 -17.05 -10.93 20.18
N GLU A 228 -17.19 -11.34 18.90
CA GLU A 228 -17.23 -12.75 18.51
C GLU A 228 -15.91 -13.46 18.91
N TRP A 229 -14.76 -12.85 18.64
CA TRP A 229 -13.47 -13.42 18.99
C TRP A 229 -13.29 -13.55 20.51
N ILE A 230 -13.59 -12.49 21.26
CA ILE A 230 -13.48 -12.49 22.73
C ILE A 230 -14.40 -13.56 23.32
N ALA A 231 -15.58 -13.80 22.76
CA ALA A 231 -16.49 -14.85 23.20
C ALA A 231 -15.92 -16.27 23.03
N LEU A 232 -14.99 -16.48 22.10
CA LEU A 232 -14.33 -17.77 21.87
C LEU A 232 -13.12 -18.01 22.79
N MET A 233 -12.55 -16.96 23.40
CA MET A 233 -11.37 -17.07 24.25
C MET A 233 -11.73 -17.55 25.64
N ASP A 234 -10.80 -18.19 26.35
CA ASP A 234 -10.93 -18.42 27.77
C ASP A 234 -10.79 -17.11 28.55
N SER A 235 -11.47 -16.99 29.71
CA SER A 235 -11.43 -15.75 30.50
C SER A 235 -10.04 -15.43 31.04
N GLU A 236 -9.20 -16.43 31.25
CA GLU A 236 -7.80 -16.25 31.64
C GLU A 236 -6.99 -15.62 30.47
N ASP A 237 -7.21 -16.09 29.25
CA ASP A 237 -6.57 -15.53 28.05
C ASP A 237 -7.02 -14.09 27.78
N VAL A 238 -8.32 -13.81 27.96
CA VAL A 238 -8.84 -12.44 27.87
C VAL A 238 -8.19 -11.54 28.91
N LEU A 239 -8.08 -11.99 30.16
CA LEU A 239 -7.41 -11.22 31.21
C LEU A 239 -5.95 -10.96 30.88
N ASN A 240 -5.22 -11.94 30.34
CA ASN A 240 -3.83 -11.79 29.94
C ASN A 240 -3.65 -10.74 28.82
N GLU A 241 -4.53 -10.75 27.82
CA GLU A 241 -4.51 -9.73 26.74
C GLU A 241 -4.85 -8.34 27.30
N VAL A 242 -5.86 -8.23 28.17
CA VAL A 242 -6.24 -6.97 28.82
C VAL A 242 -5.09 -6.42 29.67
N LEU A 243 -4.44 -7.25 30.47
CA LEU A 243 -3.29 -6.82 31.29
C LEU A 243 -2.09 -6.39 30.44
N ALA A 244 -1.80 -7.11 29.35
CA ALA A 244 -0.74 -6.75 28.43
C ALA A 244 -1.00 -5.39 27.73
N TRP A 245 -2.25 -5.12 27.35
CA TRP A 245 -2.67 -3.84 26.81
C TRP A 245 -2.64 -2.74 27.90
N ALA A 246 -3.23 -3.01 29.08
CA ALA A 246 -3.34 -2.04 30.17
C ALA A 246 -1.96 -1.61 30.71
N ALA A 247 -1.00 -2.51 30.77
CA ALA A 247 0.38 -2.18 31.16
C ALA A 247 1.02 -1.09 30.29
N ARG A 248 0.53 -0.91 29.07
CA ARG A 248 1.03 0.09 28.13
C ARG A 248 0.15 1.33 28.04
N TYR A 249 -1.18 1.18 28.13
CA TYR A 249 -2.13 2.23 27.79
C TYR A 249 -3.02 2.66 28.96
N ASP A 250 -3.14 1.83 30.02
CA ASP A 250 -3.94 2.12 31.23
C ASP A 250 -3.35 1.42 32.46
N THR A 251 -2.29 2.00 32.99
CA THR A 251 -1.56 1.43 34.16
C THR A 251 -2.41 1.33 35.42
N ASP A 252 -3.45 2.17 35.56
CA ASP A 252 -4.35 2.13 36.70
C ASP A 252 -5.24 0.89 36.60
N LEU A 253 -5.73 0.55 35.42
CA LEU A 253 -6.47 -0.69 35.17
C LEU A 253 -5.58 -1.92 35.45
N ALA A 254 -4.35 -1.92 34.97
CA ALA A 254 -3.40 -3.00 35.21
C ALA A 254 -3.17 -3.21 36.71
N ALA A 255 -2.95 -2.13 37.49
CA ALA A 255 -2.74 -2.15 38.90
C ALA A 255 -4.00 -2.60 39.69
N ALA A 256 -5.19 -2.38 39.18
CA ALA A 256 -6.43 -2.81 39.74
C ALA A 256 -6.73 -4.31 39.54
N LEU A 257 -6.36 -4.87 38.37
CA LEU A 257 -6.67 -6.24 38.00
C LEU A 257 -5.62 -7.25 38.47
N GLU A 258 -4.32 -6.88 38.46
CA GLU A 258 -3.21 -7.80 38.74
C GLU A 258 -3.25 -8.40 40.16
N PRO A 259 -3.65 -7.67 41.27
CA PRO A 259 -3.60 -8.22 42.62
C PRO A 259 -4.62 -9.33 42.91
N ASP A 260 -5.76 -9.37 42.21
CA ASP A 260 -6.81 -10.37 42.37
C ASP A 260 -7.30 -10.92 41.04
N ARG A 261 -6.42 -11.67 40.38
CA ARG A 261 -6.70 -12.28 39.06
C ARG A 261 -7.90 -13.22 39.08
N ASP A 262 -8.11 -13.95 40.20
CA ASP A 262 -9.26 -14.86 40.35
C ASP A 262 -10.58 -14.11 40.36
N LEU A 263 -10.64 -12.95 41.02
CA LEU A 263 -11.81 -12.09 40.98
C LEU A 263 -12.04 -11.51 39.58
N ALA A 264 -10.98 -11.05 38.93
CA ALA A 264 -11.05 -10.53 37.55
C ALA A 264 -11.57 -11.58 36.57
N ILE A 265 -11.08 -12.82 36.62
CA ILE A 265 -11.55 -13.94 35.78
C ILE A 265 -13.05 -14.21 36.06
N ARG A 266 -13.49 -14.28 37.32
CA ARG A 266 -14.92 -14.47 37.64
C ARG A 266 -15.79 -13.33 37.13
N ALA A 267 -15.32 -12.09 37.19
CA ALA A 267 -16.04 -10.95 36.64
C ALA A 267 -16.18 -11.06 35.11
N LEU A 268 -15.09 -11.41 34.40
CA LEU A 268 -15.10 -11.66 32.94
C LEU A 268 -16.07 -12.80 32.57
N ASP A 269 -16.12 -13.88 33.34
CA ASP A 269 -17.05 -15.00 33.09
C ASP A 269 -18.52 -14.57 33.20
N ILE A 270 -18.83 -13.64 34.12
CA ILE A 270 -20.19 -13.11 34.29
C ILE A 270 -20.56 -12.21 33.11
N GLU A 271 -19.69 -11.27 32.77
CA GLU A 271 -19.92 -10.30 31.66
C GLU A 271 -20.05 -11.00 30.31
N ARG A 272 -19.21 -11.98 30.01
CA ARG A 272 -19.25 -12.75 28.78
C ARG A 272 -20.56 -13.54 28.62
N LYS A 273 -21.09 -14.13 29.67
CA LYS A 273 -22.41 -14.79 29.65
C LYS A 273 -23.55 -13.80 29.42
N GLY A 274 -23.37 -12.53 29.82
CA GLY A 274 -24.30 -11.45 29.53
C GLY A 274 -24.34 -11.04 28.04
N VAL A 275 -23.20 -11.12 27.36
CA VAL A 275 -23.07 -10.81 25.92
C VAL A 275 -23.70 -11.91 25.05
N GLU A 276 -23.71 -13.17 25.48
CA GLU A 276 -24.39 -14.26 24.78
C GLU A 276 -25.91 -14.12 24.74
N ASN A 277 -26.49 -13.22 25.55
CA ASN A 277 -27.94 -13.00 25.61
C ASN A 277 -28.30 -11.50 25.48
N PRO A 278 -28.19 -10.90 24.27
CA PRO A 278 -28.44 -9.47 24.04
C PRO A 278 -29.92 -9.06 24.18
N ARG A 279 -30.80 -9.90 24.71
CA ARG A 279 -32.24 -9.63 24.93
C ARG A 279 -32.65 -9.59 26.41
N LYS A 280 -31.71 -9.31 27.31
CA LYS A 280 -32.07 -9.02 28.72
C LYS A 280 -31.58 -7.66 29.12
#